data_12d045b3b02dd8e94da515e689935e03
#
_entry.id   12d045b3b02dd8e94da515e689935e03
#
_cell.length_a   1.000
_cell.length_b   1.000
_cell.length_c   1.000
_cell.angle_alpha   90.00
_cell.angle_beta   90.00
_cell.angle_gamma   90.00
#
_symmetry.space_group_name_H-M   'P 1'
#
loop_
_entity.id
_entity.type
_entity.pdbx_description
1 polymer ?
#
loop_
_entity_poly.entity_id
_entity_poly.type
_entity_poly.pdbx_seq_one_letter_code
_entity_poly.pdbx_strand_id
1 'polypeptide(L)' 'MDALEQTTAIHALALSLAKELSREDATRLGLLLIQLGTTLETIVALEDLNSGALSQALTV' A
#
# COMPACT_ATOMS: atom_id res chain seq x y z
N MET A 1 2.59 12.31 12.36
CA MET A 1 3.59 12.38 11.27
C MET A 1 2.88 12.81 9.99
N ASP A 2 3.35 13.87 9.35
CA ASP A 2 2.74 14.32 8.12
C ASP A 2 3.22 13.48 6.91
N ALA A 3 2.63 13.75 5.74
CA ALA A 3 2.93 12.96 4.54
C ALA A 3 4.39 13.11 4.10
N LEU A 4 4.98 14.29 4.26
CA LEU A 4 6.37 14.51 3.90
C LEU A 4 7.31 13.76 4.83
N GLU A 5 7.03 13.79 6.12
CA GLU A 5 7.81 13.05 7.11
C GLU A 5 7.69 11.56 6.89
N GLN A 6 6.49 11.06 6.61
CA GLN A 6 6.26 9.65 6.31
C GLN A 6 7.04 9.21 5.08
N THR A 7 7.00 10.01 4.01
CA THR A 7 7.72 9.71 2.77
C THR A 7 9.23 9.68 3.01
N THR A 8 9.74 10.63 3.79
CA THR A 8 11.17 10.67 4.12
C THR A 8 11.57 9.43 4.92
N ALA A 9 10.75 9.03 5.90
CA ALA A 9 11.02 7.85 6.71
C ALA A 9 11.01 6.57 5.87
N ILE A 10 10.06 6.45 4.95
CA ILE A 10 9.98 5.30 4.04
C ILE A 10 11.20 5.25 3.12
N HIS A 11 11.63 6.39 2.62
CA HIS A 11 12.83 6.50 1.78
C HIS A 11 14.07 6.03 2.53
N ALA A 12 14.23 6.50 3.77
CA ALA A 12 15.37 6.11 4.61
C ALA A 12 15.38 4.60 4.88
N LEU A 13 14.21 4.04 5.14
CA LEU A 13 14.07 2.60 5.35
C LEU A 13 14.42 1.83 4.08
N ALA A 14 13.94 2.28 2.92
CA ALA A 14 14.24 1.64 1.64
C ALA A 14 15.74 1.64 1.35
N LEU A 15 16.42 2.76 1.62
CA LEU A 15 17.86 2.84 1.44
C LEU A 15 18.60 1.87 2.36
N SER A 16 18.16 1.74 3.61
CA SER A 16 18.74 0.80 4.56
C SER A 16 18.57 -0.63 4.09
N LEU A 17 17.37 -1.00 3.66
CA LEU A 17 17.08 -2.34 3.14
C LEU A 17 17.90 -2.65 1.89
N ALA A 18 18.05 -1.67 1.01
CA ALA A 18 18.84 -1.85 -0.22
C ALA A 18 20.31 -2.14 0.09
N LYS A 19 20.84 -1.61 1.19
CA LYS A 19 22.22 -1.88 1.61
C LYS A 19 22.37 -3.26 2.25
N GLU A 20 21.35 -3.73 2.96
CA GLU A 20 21.41 -4.97 3.73
C GLU A 20 21.03 -6.21 2.93
N LEU A 21 20.14 -6.06 1.95
CA LEU A 21 19.63 -7.18 1.18
C LEU A 21 20.42 -7.36 -0.12
N SER A 22 20.46 -8.60 -0.59
CA SER A 22 20.96 -8.87 -1.93
C SER A 22 20.03 -8.20 -2.94
N ARG A 23 20.52 -8.00 -4.15
CA ARG A 23 19.71 -7.42 -5.22
C ARG A 23 18.45 -8.24 -5.48
N GLU A 24 18.59 -9.57 -5.51
CA GLU A 24 17.46 -10.45 -5.72
C GLU A 24 16.43 -10.36 -4.60
N ASP A 25 16.88 -10.39 -3.35
CA ASP A 25 16.00 -10.31 -2.20
C ASP A 25 15.31 -8.95 -2.12
N ALA A 26 16.04 -7.88 -2.41
CA ALA A 26 15.45 -6.53 -2.41
C ALA A 26 14.36 -6.42 -3.48
N THR A 27 14.61 -6.96 -4.67
CA THR A 27 13.63 -6.96 -5.75
C THR A 27 12.38 -7.75 -5.35
N ARG A 28 12.59 -8.94 -4.80
CA ARG A 28 11.48 -9.80 -4.38
C ARG A 28 10.64 -9.13 -3.29
N LEU A 29 11.29 -8.59 -2.29
CA LEU A 29 10.60 -7.89 -1.21
C LEU A 29 9.82 -6.68 -1.72
N GLY A 30 10.46 -5.88 -2.58
CA GLY A 30 9.82 -4.71 -3.16
C GLY A 30 8.55 -5.07 -3.94
N LEU A 31 8.61 -6.10 -4.75
CA LEU A 31 7.47 -6.56 -5.53
C LEU A 31 6.33 -7.06 -4.62
N LEU A 32 6.67 -7.79 -3.56
CA LEU A 32 5.68 -8.28 -2.61
C LEU A 32 5.00 -7.13 -1.87
N LEU A 33 5.76 -6.11 -1.49
CA LEU A 33 5.20 -4.95 -0.79
C LEU A 33 4.29 -4.12 -1.70
N ILE A 34 4.64 -3.97 -2.97
CA ILE A 34 3.80 -3.29 -3.95
C ILE A 34 2.48 -4.06 -4.11
N GLN A 35 2.57 -5.37 -4.26
CA GLN A 35 1.39 -6.22 -4.41
C GLN A 35 0.50 -6.15 -3.17
N LEU A 36 1.10 -6.22 -1.99
CA LEU A 36 0.36 -6.11 -0.74
C LEU A 36 -0.37 -4.77 -0.64
N GLY A 37 0.34 -3.68 -0.93
CA GLY A 37 -0.22 -2.34 -0.85
C GLY A 37 -1.36 -2.12 -1.82
N THR A 38 -1.19 -2.49 -3.08
CA THR A 38 -2.24 -2.33 -4.10
C THR A 38 -3.44 -3.22 -3.82
N THR A 39 -3.22 -4.44 -3.34
CA THR A 39 -4.31 -5.35 -2.98
C THR A 39 -5.10 -4.80 -1.80
N LEU A 40 -4.42 -4.30 -0.79
CA LEU A 40 -5.07 -3.70 0.38
C LEU A 40 -5.92 -2.50 -0.03
N GLU A 41 -5.38 -1.59 -0.83
CA GLU A 41 -6.11 -0.43 -1.34
C GLU A 41 -7.33 -0.86 -2.14
N THR A 42 -7.17 -1.88 -2.98
CA THR A 42 -8.26 -2.40 -3.79
C THR A 42 -9.39 -2.94 -2.93
N ILE A 43 -9.06 -3.70 -1.89
CA ILE A 43 -10.06 -4.24 -0.97
C ILE A 43 -10.83 -3.12 -0.29
N VAL A 44 -10.12 -2.14 0.25
CA VAL A 44 -10.75 -1.02 0.96
C VAL A 44 -11.63 -0.20 0.02
N ALA A 45 -11.13 0.09 -1.19
CA ALA A 45 -11.89 0.84 -2.18
C ALA A 45 -13.16 0.11 -2.60
N LEU A 46 -13.08 -1.21 -2.78
CA LEU A 46 -14.24 -2.01 -3.15
C LEU A 46 -15.27 -2.07 -2.01
N GLU A 47 -14.81 -2.18 -0.78
CA GLU A 47 -15.70 -2.15 0.38
C GLU A 47 -16.46 -0.82 0.44
N ASP A 48 -15.77 0.29 0.23
CA ASP A 48 -16.38 1.60 0.24
C ASP A 48 -17.41 1.76 -0.89
N LEU A 49 -17.05 1.31 -2.09
CA LEU A 49 -17.96 1.38 -3.23
C LEU A 49 -19.17 0.48 -3.04
N ASN A 50 -18.98 -0.72 -2.54
CA ASN A 50 -20.07 -1.65 -2.30
C ASN A 50 -21.02 -1.14 -1.22
N SER A 51 -20.48 -0.52 -0.17
CA SER A 51 -21.28 0.10 0.87
C SER A 51 -22.12 1.26 0.31
N GLY A 52 -21.49 2.09 -0.55
CA GLY A 52 -22.20 3.18 -1.21
C GLY A 52 -23.30 2.68 -2.13
N ALA A 53 -23.01 1.66 -2.94
CA ALA A 53 -23.97 1.08 -3.86
C ALA A 53 -25.14 0.46 -3.10
N LEU A 54 -24.86 -0.24 -2.01
CA LEU A 54 -25.91 -0.85 -1.16
C LEU A 54 -26.77 0.23 -0.51
N SER A 55 -26.16 1.28 0.00
CA SER A 55 -26.88 2.41 0.58
C SER A 55 -27.84 3.04 -0.43
N GLN A 56 -27.38 3.25 -1.67
CA GLN A 56 -28.20 3.79 -2.73
C GLN A 56 -29.36 2.86 -3.09
N ALA A 57 -29.10 1.56 -3.14
CA ALA A 57 -30.15 0.58 -3.42
C ALA A 57 -31.21 0.57 -2.32
N LEU A 58 -30.81 0.75 -1.08
CA LEU A 58 -31.74 0.73 0.07
C LEU A 58 -32.55 2.03 0.17
N THR A 59 -32.07 3.13 -0.37
CA THR A 59 -32.75 4.43 -0.28
C THR A 59 -33.67 4.71 -1.45
N VAL A 60 -33.64 3.90 -2.48
CA VAL A 60 -34.54 3.99 -3.63
C VAL A 60 -35.83 3.23 -3.35
#